data_876d31110048dc9a826a6016eb27065c
#
_entry.id   876d31110048dc9a826a6016eb27065c
#
_cell.length_a   1.000
_cell.length_b   1.000
_cell.length_c   1.000
_cell.angle_alpha   90.00
_cell.angle_beta   90.00
_cell.angle_gamma   90.00
#
_symmetry.space_group_name_H-M   'P 1'
#
loop_
_entity.id
_entity.type
_entity.pdbx_description
1 polymer ?
#
loop_
_entity_poly.entity_id
_entity_poly.type
_entity_poly.pdbx_seq_one_letter_code
_entity_poly.pdbx_strand_id
1 'polypeptide(L)'
;MKYHSIAAVLLTTSLACIGPVAEAATSVLFIGNSFTYGHGSAVRYYRADTVRDLNREGQGGVPALFKSFTQQVGLDYDVAIETRGGTGIDWHVLNRLSVITQQPWDIVVAHGFSTLDAKKPGNPEQLVQTALQLAQALQAKNPKADLRLEATFPRADETYGPKGAWYGKTIGDMAKDVRAGYDLAAKSSPVIKGVIPVGEAWVRAMDAGVADSNSLDGTDAGKLNLWTYDNYHASVAGYYLKGLVVFGALTLQDPRSLGGNECSGFELGLSVPQIKALEQVAYEQLKLSYPIKPAPLENLALESPQRCLPAR
;
A
#
# COMPACT_ATOMS: atom_id res chain seq x y z
N MET A 1 -43.74 -60.94 47.59
CA MET A 1 -43.80 -59.56 46.89
C MET A 1 -42.37 -59.11 46.65
N LYS A 2 -41.91 -59.16 45.42
CA LYS A 2 -40.57 -58.70 45.03
C LYS A 2 -40.69 -57.35 44.38
N TYR A 3 -40.13 -56.31 44.96
CA TYR A 3 -40.05 -54.98 44.41
C TYR A 3 -38.81 -54.85 43.47
N HIS A 4 -39.07 -54.51 42.22
CA HIS A 4 -38.02 -54.20 41.25
C HIS A 4 -37.88 -52.66 41.23
N SER A 5 -36.72 -52.18 41.64
CA SER A 5 -36.34 -50.75 41.49
C SER A 5 -35.77 -50.54 40.11
N ILE A 6 -36.38 -49.65 39.33
CA ILE A 6 -35.89 -49.17 38.05
C ILE A 6 -35.05 -47.92 38.31
N ALA A 7 -33.73 -48.02 38.06
CA ALA A 7 -32.83 -46.86 38.09
C ALA A 7 -32.91 -46.13 36.73
N ALA A 8 -33.41 -44.90 36.73
CA ALA A 8 -33.39 -44.03 35.57
C ALA A 8 -31.98 -43.38 35.45
N VAL A 9 -31.28 -43.67 34.35
CA VAL A 9 -30.01 -43.00 33.97
C VAL A 9 -30.38 -41.74 33.20
N LEU A 10 -30.14 -40.58 33.82
CA LEU A 10 -30.20 -39.28 33.18
C LEU A 10 -28.91 -39.03 32.35
N LEU A 11 -29.05 -39.10 31.03
CA LEU A 11 -27.99 -38.71 30.08
C LEU A 11 -27.99 -37.18 29.96
N THR A 12 -27.05 -36.49 30.59
CA THR A 12 -26.85 -35.06 30.37
C THR A 12 -26.02 -34.83 29.11
N THR A 13 -26.64 -34.42 28.03
CA THR A 13 -25.98 -33.97 26.82
C THR A 13 -25.43 -32.54 27.06
N SER A 14 -24.12 -32.41 27.28
CA SER A 14 -23.45 -31.11 27.28
C SER A 14 -23.36 -30.58 25.85
N LEU A 15 -24.15 -29.52 25.55
CA LEU A 15 -24.05 -28.74 24.33
C LEU A 15 -22.78 -27.90 24.41
N ALA A 16 -21.71 -28.29 23.73
CA ALA A 16 -20.51 -27.47 23.59
C ALA A 16 -20.88 -26.30 22.65
N CYS A 17 -21.01 -25.09 23.22
CA CYS A 17 -21.08 -23.87 22.45
C CYS A 17 -19.73 -23.66 21.72
N ILE A 18 -19.65 -24.01 20.45
CA ILE A 18 -18.56 -23.62 19.57
C ILE A 18 -18.80 -22.14 19.26
N GLY A 19 -18.19 -21.25 20.02
CA GLY A 19 -18.13 -19.83 19.70
C GLY A 19 -17.45 -19.61 18.36
N PRO A 20 -17.75 -18.50 17.63
CA PRO A 20 -17.06 -18.20 16.40
C PRO A 20 -15.55 -18.10 16.68
N VAL A 21 -14.75 -18.90 15.99
CA VAL A 21 -13.30 -18.76 16.01
C VAL A 21 -13.01 -17.44 15.32
N ALA A 22 -12.49 -16.45 16.06
CA ALA A 22 -12.04 -15.21 15.47
C ALA A 22 -10.92 -15.56 14.45
N GLU A 23 -11.13 -15.25 13.20
CA GLU A 23 -10.10 -15.39 12.17
C GLU A 23 -8.93 -14.46 12.55
N ALA A 24 -7.70 -14.99 12.51
CA ALA A 24 -6.53 -14.20 12.84
C ALA A 24 -6.36 -13.08 11.81
N ALA A 25 -5.98 -11.87 12.29
CA ALA A 25 -5.69 -10.75 11.40
C ALA A 25 -4.65 -11.11 10.34
N THR A 26 -4.88 -10.72 9.09
CA THR A 26 -3.90 -10.90 8.00
C THR A 26 -2.67 -10.04 8.29
N SER A 27 -1.50 -10.64 8.39
CA SER A 27 -0.25 -9.94 8.66
C SER A 27 0.36 -9.37 7.39
N VAL A 28 0.66 -8.06 7.38
CA VAL A 28 1.31 -7.40 6.26
C VAL A 28 2.52 -6.59 6.70
N LEU A 29 3.65 -6.77 6.00
CA LEU A 29 4.87 -6.00 6.19
C LEU A 29 5.13 -5.11 4.98
N PHE A 30 5.34 -3.82 5.22
CA PHE A 30 5.80 -2.88 4.22
C PHE A 30 7.31 -2.66 4.35
N ILE A 31 8.06 -2.92 3.28
CA ILE A 31 9.50 -2.72 3.19
C ILE A 31 9.78 -1.64 2.15
N GLY A 32 10.55 -0.61 2.54
CA GLY A 32 10.88 0.45 1.60
C GLY A 32 11.71 1.58 2.20
N ASN A 33 11.52 2.76 1.66
CA ASN A 33 12.29 3.94 2.01
C ASN A 33 11.39 5.14 2.30
N SER A 34 11.88 6.36 2.00
CA SER A 34 11.13 7.60 2.17
C SER A 34 9.77 7.61 1.46
N PHE A 35 9.62 6.84 0.40
CA PHE A 35 8.36 6.69 -0.34
C PHE A 35 7.32 5.82 0.37
N THR A 36 7.74 5.04 1.36
CA THR A 36 6.84 4.24 2.21
C THR A 36 6.46 5.00 3.48
N TYR A 37 7.46 5.59 4.18
CA TYR A 37 7.16 6.30 5.43
C TYR A 37 6.63 7.73 5.24
N GLY A 38 6.47 8.23 4.01
CA GLY A 38 5.79 9.50 3.77
C GLY A 38 6.66 10.75 3.98
N HIS A 39 7.95 10.71 3.59
CA HIS A 39 8.87 11.85 3.75
C HIS A 39 8.33 13.13 3.10
N GLY A 40 8.56 14.27 3.77
CA GLY A 40 8.17 15.59 3.27
C GLY A 40 6.67 15.90 3.41
N SER A 41 5.87 15.01 4.02
CA SER A 41 4.42 15.11 4.11
C SER A 41 3.92 14.79 5.53
N ALA A 42 2.73 15.29 5.89
CA ALA A 42 2.05 14.93 7.13
C ALA A 42 1.74 13.43 7.24
N VAL A 43 1.69 12.71 6.12
CA VAL A 43 1.49 11.25 6.07
C VAL A 43 2.56 10.51 6.88
N ARG A 44 3.77 11.05 7.01
CA ARG A 44 4.87 10.41 7.74
C ARG A 44 4.48 9.98 9.16
N TYR A 45 3.76 10.82 9.87
CA TYR A 45 3.40 10.60 11.28
C TYR A 45 1.91 10.27 11.45
N TYR A 46 1.19 10.15 10.34
CA TYR A 46 -0.23 9.86 10.34
C TYR A 46 -0.49 8.51 11.03
N ARG A 47 -1.28 8.53 12.11
CA ARG A 47 -1.70 7.35 12.91
C ARG A 47 -0.59 6.31 13.10
N ALA A 48 0.63 6.78 13.44
CA ALA A 48 1.81 5.93 13.60
C ALA A 48 1.65 4.86 14.70
N ASP A 49 0.76 5.08 15.66
CA ASP A 49 0.39 4.14 16.73
C ASP A 49 -0.45 2.94 16.23
N THR A 50 -1.01 3.01 15.02
CA THR A 50 -1.82 1.94 14.44
C THR A 50 -1.01 0.89 13.67
N VAL A 51 0.28 1.12 13.49
CA VAL A 51 1.21 0.22 12.79
C VAL A 51 2.40 -0.15 13.68
N ARG A 52 2.95 -1.35 13.48
CA ARG A 52 4.18 -1.78 14.17
C ARG A 52 5.40 -1.27 13.42
N ASP A 53 5.97 -0.16 13.87
CA ASP A 53 7.23 0.34 13.34
C ASP A 53 8.42 -0.48 13.86
N LEU A 54 8.98 -1.34 13.01
CA LEU A 54 10.10 -2.21 13.35
C LEU A 54 11.43 -1.47 13.49
N ASN A 55 11.47 -0.20 13.09
CA ASN A 55 12.60 0.70 13.27
C ASN A 55 12.49 1.54 14.55
N ARG A 56 11.28 1.64 15.14
CA ARG A 56 10.99 2.45 16.33
C ARG A 56 11.25 3.96 16.11
N GLU A 57 10.94 4.44 14.90
CA GLU A 57 11.10 5.85 14.51
C GLU A 57 9.78 6.63 14.60
N GLY A 58 8.68 5.98 15.00
CA GLY A 58 7.35 6.57 15.14
C GLY A 58 6.73 6.96 13.80
N GLN A 59 6.94 6.14 12.77
CA GLN A 59 6.46 6.40 11.42
C GLN A 59 5.17 5.63 11.14
N GLY A 60 4.17 6.32 10.56
CA GLY A 60 2.92 5.72 10.08
C GLY A 60 2.97 5.47 8.57
N GLY A 61 3.11 6.53 7.80
CA GLY A 61 3.32 6.46 6.36
C GLY A 61 2.14 5.87 5.58
N VAL A 62 2.43 5.34 4.41
CA VAL A 62 1.48 4.61 3.57
C VAL A 62 0.91 3.38 4.28
N PRO A 63 1.65 2.64 5.12
CA PRO A 63 1.11 1.54 5.93
C PRO A 63 -0.04 1.97 6.86
N ALA A 64 0.04 3.15 7.48
CA ALA A 64 -1.05 3.65 8.34
C ALA A 64 -2.27 4.10 7.52
N LEU A 65 -2.08 4.64 6.30
CA LEU A 65 -3.18 4.87 5.38
C LEU A 65 -3.88 3.54 5.03
N PHE A 66 -3.12 2.52 4.64
CA PHE A 66 -3.66 1.18 4.37
C PHE A 66 -4.43 0.62 5.58
N LYS A 67 -3.87 0.71 6.79
CA LYS A 67 -4.56 0.28 8.03
C LYS A 67 -5.86 1.03 8.25
N SER A 68 -5.86 2.36 8.04
CA SER A 68 -7.08 3.17 8.15
C SER A 68 -8.16 2.74 7.15
N PHE A 69 -7.79 2.54 5.88
CA PHE A 69 -8.72 2.10 4.84
C PHE A 69 -9.31 0.72 5.15
N THR A 70 -8.48 -0.25 5.55
CA THR A 70 -8.95 -1.60 5.88
C THR A 70 -9.89 -1.60 7.07
N GLN A 71 -9.61 -0.80 8.11
CA GLN A 71 -10.50 -0.65 9.27
C GLN A 71 -11.86 -0.07 8.87
N GLN A 72 -11.91 0.91 7.97
CA GLN A 72 -13.17 1.52 7.52
C GLN A 72 -14.08 0.54 6.79
N VAL A 73 -13.53 -0.44 6.09
CA VAL A 73 -14.31 -1.49 5.40
C VAL A 73 -14.44 -2.78 6.20
N GLY A 74 -14.05 -2.77 7.48
CA GLY A 74 -14.21 -3.90 8.39
C GLY A 74 -13.24 -5.07 8.15
N LEU A 75 -12.11 -4.82 7.50
CA LEU A 75 -11.05 -5.81 7.30
C LEU A 75 -10.01 -5.72 8.42
N ASP A 76 -9.59 -6.87 8.94
CA ASP A 76 -8.59 -6.93 10.00
C ASP A 76 -7.20 -7.28 9.45
N TYR A 77 -6.27 -6.34 9.59
CA TYR A 77 -4.88 -6.47 9.18
C TYR A 77 -3.94 -6.10 10.34
N ASP A 78 -2.93 -6.93 10.61
CA ASP A 78 -1.77 -6.59 11.44
C ASP A 78 -0.70 -5.98 10.54
N VAL A 79 -0.53 -4.65 10.62
CA VAL A 79 0.32 -3.88 9.70
C VAL A 79 1.64 -3.53 10.37
N ALA A 80 2.75 -3.85 9.69
CA ALA A 80 4.09 -3.48 10.12
C ALA A 80 4.84 -2.71 9.02
N ILE A 81 5.81 -1.89 9.46
CA ILE A 81 6.68 -1.11 8.58
C ILE A 81 8.15 -1.35 8.94
N GLU A 82 8.99 -1.59 7.93
CA GLU A 82 10.45 -1.62 8.01
C GLU A 82 11.02 -0.74 6.89
N THR A 83 11.65 0.38 7.24
CA THR A 83 12.07 1.37 6.25
C THR A 83 13.43 1.97 6.56
N ARG A 84 14.13 2.38 5.47
CA ARG A 84 15.36 3.16 5.56
C ARG A 84 15.39 4.17 4.41
N GLY A 85 15.49 5.46 4.75
CA GLY A 85 15.56 6.52 3.74
C GLY A 85 16.74 6.36 2.79
N GLY A 86 16.52 6.57 1.47
CA GLY A 86 17.56 6.53 0.46
C GLY A 86 18.13 5.14 0.14
N THR A 87 17.38 4.06 0.43
CA THR A 87 17.82 2.68 0.17
C THR A 87 16.89 1.93 -0.77
N GLY A 88 17.39 0.85 -1.36
CA GLY A 88 16.60 -0.14 -2.10
C GLY A 88 16.44 -1.44 -1.31
N ILE A 89 15.84 -2.47 -1.93
CA ILE A 89 15.66 -3.81 -1.34
C ILE A 89 17.01 -4.43 -0.93
N ASP A 90 18.07 -4.14 -1.66
CA ASP A 90 19.44 -4.58 -1.40
C ASP A 90 19.89 -4.27 0.03
N TRP A 91 19.67 -3.06 0.48
CA TRP A 91 20.04 -2.65 1.83
C TRP A 91 19.27 -3.43 2.90
N HIS A 92 17.96 -3.64 2.68
CA HIS A 92 17.09 -4.36 3.59
C HIS A 92 17.48 -5.85 3.71
N VAL A 93 17.76 -6.48 2.57
CA VAL A 93 18.21 -7.88 2.54
C VAL A 93 19.57 -8.03 3.26
N LEU A 94 20.49 -7.09 3.06
CA LEU A 94 21.81 -7.13 3.67
C LEU A 94 21.79 -6.85 5.18
N ASN A 95 20.99 -5.87 5.62
CA ASN A 95 21.11 -5.31 6.97
C ASN A 95 19.95 -5.63 7.89
N ARG A 96 18.79 -6.02 7.35
CA ARG A 96 17.55 -6.17 8.13
C ARG A 96 16.83 -7.51 7.93
N LEU A 97 17.46 -8.46 7.25
CA LEU A 97 16.82 -9.73 6.91
C LEU A 97 16.29 -10.47 8.14
N SER A 98 17.02 -10.46 9.28
CA SER A 98 16.56 -11.09 10.52
C SER A 98 15.30 -10.44 11.10
N VAL A 99 15.14 -9.11 10.95
CA VAL A 99 13.94 -8.37 11.36
C VAL A 99 12.79 -8.66 10.41
N ILE A 100 13.04 -8.65 9.11
CA ILE A 100 12.05 -8.96 8.08
C ILE A 100 11.51 -10.39 8.24
N THR A 101 12.37 -11.35 8.56
CA THR A 101 12.00 -12.76 8.70
C THR A 101 11.72 -13.20 10.13
N GLN A 102 11.48 -12.27 11.07
CA GLN A 102 11.21 -12.60 12.49
C GLN A 102 9.88 -13.35 12.69
N GLN A 103 8.94 -13.21 11.76
CA GLN A 103 7.66 -13.93 11.74
C GLN A 103 7.27 -14.32 10.31
N PRO A 104 6.34 -15.27 10.14
CA PRO A 104 5.81 -15.70 8.85
C PRO A 104 4.72 -14.73 8.39
N TRP A 105 5.08 -13.67 7.67
CA TRP A 105 4.15 -12.72 7.09
C TRP A 105 3.25 -13.37 6.04
N ASP A 106 1.97 -13.01 6.00
CA ASP A 106 1.05 -13.44 4.94
C ASP A 106 1.31 -12.64 3.66
N ILE A 107 1.49 -11.33 3.80
CA ILE A 107 1.75 -10.42 2.69
C ILE A 107 2.97 -9.57 3.00
N VAL A 108 3.81 -9.34 2.00
CA VAL A 108 4.90 -8.36 2.05
C VAL A 108 4.79 -7.44 0.84
N VAL A 109 4.80 -6.14 1.08
CA VAL A 109 4.88 -5.11 0.03
C VAL A 109 6.27 -4.52 0.04
N ALA A 110 6.98 -4.55 -1.08
CA ALA A 110 8.34 -4.04 -1.15
C ALA A 110 8.59 -3.21 -2.41
N HIS A 111 9.42 -2.17 -2.27
CA HIS A 111 9.95 -1.44 -3.42
C HIS A 111 11.43 -1.09 -3.25
N GLY A 112 12.11 -0.94 -4.38
CA GLY A 112 13.49 -0.52 -4.47
C GLY A 112 13.66 1.00 -4.63
N PHE A 113 14.74 1.37 -5.30
CA PHE A 113 14.97 2.77 -5.69
C PHE A 113 13.93 3.21 -6.74
N SER A 114 13.49 4.46 -6.67
CA SER A 114 12.57 5.06 -7.63
C SER A 114 13.13 5.16 -9.06
N THR A 115 14.44 5.07 -9.19
CA THR A 115 15.18 5.02 -10.47
C THR A 115 15.63 3.61 -10.84
N LEU A 116 15.13 2.54 -10.15
CA LEU A 116 15.53 1.14 -10.22
C LEU A 116 16.92 0.87 -9.63
N ASP A 117 17.89 1.69 -9.93
CA ASP A 117 19.26 1.66 -9.42
C ASP A 117 19.74 3.09 -9.11
N ALA A 118 20.36 3.30 -7.97
CA ALA A 118 20.82 4.61 -7.53
C ALA A 118 22.02 5.14 -8.33
N LYS A 119 22.84 4.25 -8.90
CA LYS A 119 24.08 4.60 -9.64
C LYS A 119 23.90 4.52 -11.15
N LYS A 120 22.96 3.68 -11.59
CA LYS A 120 22.63 3.43 -13.01
C LYS A 120 21.12 3.54 -13.22
N PRO A 121 20.55 4.76 -13.19
CA PRO A 121 19.12 4.94 -13.35
C PRO A 121 18.56 4.20 -14.57
N GLY A 122 17.44 3.52 -14.39
CA GLY A 122 16.81 2.69 -15.42
C GLY A 122 17.32 1.24 -15.51
N ASN A 123 18.43 0.88 -14.81
CA ASN A 123 18.91 -0.50 -14.80
C ASN A 123 18.16 -1.34 -13.74
N PRO A 124 17.41 -2.40 -14.10
CA PRO A 124 16.64 -3.21 -13.17
C PRO A 124 17.45 -4.35 -12.51
N GLU A 125 18.71 -4.56 -12.87
CA GLU A 125 19.48 -5.74 -12.49
C GLU A 125 19.55 -5.92 -10.96
N GLN A 126 19.86 -4.85 -10.22
CA GLN A 126 19.92 -4.88 -8.75
C GLN A 126 18.55 -5.20 -8.16
N LEU A 127 17.49 -4.59 -8.67
CA LEU A 127 16.12 -4.86 -8.23
C LEU A 127 15.74 -6.32 -8.45
N VAL A 128 16.02 -6.88 -9.63
CA VAL A 128 15.72 -8.29 -9.96
C VAL A 128 16.43 -9.25 -8.99
N GLN A 129 17.74 -9.05 -8.77
CA GLN A 129 18.53 -9.90 -7.89
C GLN A 129 18.05 -9.83 -6.44
N THR A 130 17.79 -8.64 -5.93
CA THR A 130 17.43 -8.46 -4.51
C THR A 130 15.99 -8.81 -4.23
N ALA A 131 15.07 -8.63 -5.19
CA ALA A 131 13.70 -9.12 -5.08
C ALA A 131 13.65 -10.66 -5.01
N LEU A 132 14.48 -11.34 -5.81
CA LEU A 132 14.63 -12.81 -5.73
C LEU A 132 15.14 -13.25 -4.35
N GLN A 133 16.18 -12.60 -3.82
CA GLN A 133 16.74 -12.92 -2.50
C GLN A 133 15.69 -12.71 -1.38
N LEU A 134 14.94 -11.60 -1.44
CA LEU A 134 13.85 -11.33 -0.48
C LEU A 134 12.76 -12.40 -0.60
N ALA A 135 12.34 -12.76 -1.81
CA ALA A 135 11.34 -13.80 -2.06
C ALA A 135 11.75 -15.16 -1.47
N GLN A 136 13.01 -15.57 -1.66
CA GLN A 136 13.55 -16.81 -1.10
C GLN A 136 13.55 -16.80 0.43
N ALA A 137 13.95 -15.68 1.04
CA ALA A 137 13.96 -15.55 2.50
C ALA A 137 12.55 -15.60 3.11
N LEU A 138 11.58 -14.95 2.46
CA LEU A 138 10.18 -14.98 2.89
C LEU A 138 9.58 -16.37 2.74
N GLN A 139 9.81 -17.04 1.62
CA GLN A 139 9.33 -18.40 1.36
C GLN A 139 9.85 -19.42 2.37
N ALA A 140 11.10 -19.26 2.81
CA ALA A 140 11.68 -20.10 3.84
C ALA A 140 10.97 -19.99 5.20
N LYS A 141 10.31 -18.85 5.48
CA LYS A 141 9.55 -18.62 6.71
C LYS A 141 8.07 -18.95 6.55
N ASN A 142 7.49 -18.62 5.42
CA ASN A 142 6.10 -18.91 5.06
C ASN A 142 6.03 -19.38 3.60
N PRO A 143 5.84 -20.68 3.33
CA PRO A 143 5.70 -21.19 1.96
C PRO A 143 4.53 -20.57 1.17
N LYS A 144 3.56 -19.96 1.85
CA LYS A 144 2.40 -19.28 1.27
C LYS A 144 2.56 -17.75 1.20
N ALA A 145 3.74 -17.21 1.56
CA ALA A 145 3.98 -15.76 1.52
C ALA A 145 3.60 -15.16 0.17
N ASP A 146 2.92 -14.03 0.19
CA ASP A 146 2.58 -13.21 -0.97
C ASP A 146 3.49 -11.97 -0.98
N LEU A 147 4.53 -11.97 -1.81
CA LEU A 147 5.35 -10.78 -2.04
C LEU A 147 4.76 -9.97 -3.19
N ARG A 148 4.41 -8.73 -2.90
CA ARG A 148 3.98 -7.73 -3.89
C ARG A 148 5.07 -6.69 -4.06
N LEU A 149 5.54 -6.53 -5.28
CA LEU A 149 6.43 -5.42 -5.60
C LEU A 149 5.60 -4.18 -5.94
N GLU A 150 6.08 -3.01 -5.57
CA GLU A 150 5.42 -1.75 -5.86
C GLU A 150 6.23 -0.96 -6.88
N ALA A 151 5.72 -0.81 -8.11
CA ALA A 151 6.29 0.10 -9.08
C ALA A 151 6.06 1.54 -8.60
N THR A 152 7.15 2.21 -8.20
CA THR A 152 7.09 3.53 -7.57
C THR A 152 6.58 4.59 -8.53
N PHE A 153 6.03 5.67 -7.98
CA PHE A 153 5.63 6.83 -8.76
C PHE A 153 6.84 7.51 -9.43
N PRO A 154 6.66 8.14 -10.61
CA PRO A 154 7.71 8.82 -11.33
C PRO A 154 8.10 10.12 -10.62
N ARG A 155 9.31 10.60 -10.87
CA ARG A 155 9.90 11.77 -10.23
C ARG A 155 10.00 12.94 -11.21
N ALA A 156 9.47 14.10 -10.82
CA ALA A 156 9.52 15.30 -11.63
C ALA A 156 10.96 15.83 -11.78
N ASP A 157 11.77 15.75 -10.73
CA ASP A 157 13.19 16.15 -10.78
C ASP A 157 14.04 15.31 -11.74
N GLU A 158 13.72 14.01 -11.90
CA GLU A 158 14.39 13.12 -12.85
C GLU A 158 13.91 13.30 -14.29
N THR A 159 12.67 13.77 -14.48
CA THR A 159 12.07 13.91 -15.81
C THR A 159 12.24 15.32 -16.37
N TYR A 160 12.04 16.33 -15.54
CA TYR A 160 12.06 17.75 -15.98
C TYR A 160 13.30 18.50 -15.50
N GLY A 161 14.01 17.99 -14.48
CA GLY A 161 15.27 18.55 -14.03
C GLY A 161 16.40 18.28 -15.04
N PRO A 162 17.24 19.30 -15.36
CA PRO A 162 18.26 19.17 -16.42
C PRO A 162 19.37 18.13 -16.13
N LYS A 163 19.43 17.62 -14.92
CA LYS A 163 20.39 16.56 -14.51
C LYS A 163 19.70 15.20 -14.35
N GLY A 164 18.40 15.12 -14.54
CA GLY A 164 17.63 13.91 -14.37
C GLY A 164 17.91 12.88 -15.47
N ALA A 165 17.85 11.61 -15.11
CA ALA A 165 18.12 10.51 -16.05
C ALA A 165 17.05 10.36 -17.16
N TRP A 166 15.86 10.90 -16.92
CA TRP A 166 14.77 10.96 -17.91
C TRP A 166 14.56 12.36 -18.49
N TYR A 167 15.55 13.27 -18.34
CA TYR A 167 15.43 14.62 -18.89
C TYR A 167 15.12 14.61 -20.39
N GLY A 168 14.10 15.38 -20.77
CA GLY A 168 13.61 15.44 -22.15
C GLY A 168 12.64 14.31 -22.57
N LYS A 169 12.32 13.39 -21.67
CA LYS A 169 11.24 12.41 -21.82
C LYS A 169 9.96 12.90 -21.13
N THR A 170 8.86 12.17 -21.31
CA THR A 170 7.62 12.45 -20.57
C THR A 170 7.66 11.77 -19.19
N ILE A 171 6.85 12.27 -18.25
CA ILE A 171 6.67 11.65 -16.94
C ILE A 171 6.12 10.21 -17.07
N GLY A 172 5.30 9.98 -18.09
CA GLY A 172 4.78 8.65 -18.44
C GLY A 172 5.85 7.70 -18.94
N ASP A 173 6.91 8.19 -19.61
CA ASP A 173 8.02 7.33 -20.04
C ASP A 173 8.82 6.84 -18.85
N MET A 174 9.10 7.70 -17.85
CA MET A 174 9.72 7.26 -16.61
C MET A 174 8.88 6.19 -15.90
N ALA A 175 7.57 6.40 -15.77
CA ALA A 175 6.67 5.41 -15.15
C ALA A 175 6.68 4.08 -15.88
N LYS A 176 6.69 4.06 -17.22
CA LYS A 176 6.79 2.84 -18.04
C LYS A 176 8.12 2.12 -17.86
N ASP A 177 9.23 2.85 -17.88
CA ASP A 177 10.57 2.28 -17.72
C ASP A 177 10.72 1.65 -16.32
N VAL A 178 10.26 2.35 -15.28
CA VAL A 178 10.23 1.84 -13.89
C VAL A 178 9.37 0.59 -13.82
N ARG A 179 8.14 0.62 -14.37
CA ARG A 179 7.26 -0.55 -14.38
C ARG A 179 7.88 -1.75 -15.07
N ALA A 180 8.53 -1.57 -16.21
CA ALA A 180 9.20 -2.64 -16.93
C ALA A 180 10.28 -3.33 -16.07
N GLY A 181 11.04 -2.57 -15.29
CA GLY A 181 12.00 -3.12 -14.33
C GLY A 181 11.35 -3.97 -13.24
N TYR A 182 10.22 -3.51 -12.69
CA TYR A 182 9.46 -4.27 -11.69
C TYR A 182 8.81 -5.53 -12.27
N ASP A 183 8.34 -5.49 -13.53
CA ASP A 183 7.81 -6.67 -14.22
C ASP A 183 8.89 -7.74 -14.45
N LEU A 184 10.13 -7.33 -14.72
CA LEU A 184 11.27 -8.26 -14.79
C LEU A 184 11.56 -8.88 -13.42
N ALA A 185 11.56 -8.06 -12.35
CA ALA A 185 11.75 -8.55 -11.00
C ALA A 185 10.63 -9.51 -10.57
N ALA A 186 9.38 -9.24 -10.92
CA ALA A 186 8.26 -10.11 -10.60
C ALA A 186 8.36 -11.50 -11.24
N LYS A 187 8.98 -11.61 -12.41
CA LYS A 187 9.21 -12.89 -13.09
C LYS A 187 10.32 -13.74 -12.44
N SER A 188 11.13 -13.18 -11.55
CA SER A 188 12.28 -13.88 -10.95
C SER A 188 11.87 -14.96 -9.94
N SER A 189 10.66 -14.90 -9.38
CA SER A 189 10.19 -15.86 -8.38
C SER A 189 8.66 -15.99 -8.37
N PRO A 190 8.11 -17.21 -8.23
CA PRO A 190 6.67 -17.42 -8.08
C PRO A 190 6.09 -16.94 -6.75
N VAL A 191 6.93 -16.58 -5.77
CA VAL A 191 6.53 -15.94 -4.51
C VAL A 191 6.07 -14.50 -4.75
N ILE A 192 6.59 -13.85 -5.81
CA ILE A 192 6.19 -12.51 -6.21
C ILE A 192 4.89 -12.61 -7.00
N LYS A 193 3.77 -12.26 -6.36
CA LYS A 193 2.42 -12.46 -6.92
C LYS A 193 1.95 -11.32 -7.82
N GLY A 194 2.71 -10.23 -7.91
CA GLY A 194 2.38 -9.14 -8.82
C GLY A 194 3.09 -7.83 -8.49
N VAL A 195 2.83 -6.85 -9.36
CA VAL A 195 3.35 -5.50 -9.26
C VAL A 195 2.19 -4.53 -9.02
N ILE A 196 2.27 -3.76 -7.95
CA ILE A 196 1.28 -2.73 -7.60
C ILE A 196 1.53 -1.49 -8.48
N PRO A 197 0.55 -1.01 -9.27
CA PRO A 197 0.75 -0.03 -10.34
C PRO A 197 0.67 1.42 -9.84
N VAL A 198 1.50 1.81 -8.88
CA VAL A 198 1.46 3.17 -8.30
C VAL A 198 1.88 4.22 -9.33
N GLY A 199 2.94 3.96 -10.09
CA GLY A 199 3.42 4.90 -11.11
C GLY A 199 2.39 5.15 -12.19
N GLU A 200 1.70 4.12 -12.65
CA GLU A 200 0.64 4.24 -13.66
C GLU A 200 -0.59 4.97 -13.13
N ALA A 201 -0.93 4.81 -11.84
CA ALA A 201 -2.01 5.57 -11.23
C ALA A 201 -1.70 7.07 -11.17
N TRP A 202 -0.44 7.45 -10.94
CA TRP A 202 -0.01 8.84 -10.99
C TRP A 202 -0.15 9.43 -12.40
N VAL A 203 0.33 8.73 -13.42
CA VAL A 203 0.17 9.16 -14.81
C VAL A 203 -1.31 9.29 -15.16
N ARG A 204 -2.15 8.32 -14.74
CA ARG A 204 -3.60 8.39 -14.92
C ARG A 204 -4.24 9.61 -14.27
N ALA A 205 -3.79 10.02 -13.08
CA ALA A 205 -4.28 11.24 -12.42
C ALA A 205 -3.96 12.48 -13.23
N MET A 206 -2.79 12.52 -13.86
CA MET A 206 -2.37 13.60 -14.75
C MET A 206 -3.18 13.61 -16.05
N ASP A 207 -3.31 12.46 -16.71
CA ASP A 207 -4.07 12.31 -17.97
C ASP A 207 -5.56 12.64 -17.79
N ALA A 208 -6.12 12.36 -16.60
CA ALA A 208 -7.49 12.69 -16.24
C ALA A 208 -7.68 14.16 -15.81
N GLY A 209 -6.61 14.97 -15.80
CA GLY A 209 -6.65 16.36 -15.35
C GLY A 209 -6.88 16.56 -13.84
N VAL A 210 -6.77 15.49 -13.05
CA VAL A 210 -6.88 15.52 -11.57
C VAL A 210 -5.60 16.07 -10.95
N ALA A 211 -4.46 15.71 -11.52
CA ALA A 211 -3.15 16.16 -11.06
C ALA A 211 -2.39 16.92 -12.13
N ASP A 212 -1.46 17.74 -11.68
CA ASP A 212 -0.51 18.41 -12.55
C ASP A 212 0.56 17.45 -13.00
N SER A 213 0.99 17.54 -14.26
CA SER A 213 2.01 16.67 -14.84
C SER A 213 3.44 17.16 -14.62
N ASN A 214 3.62 18.46 -14.31
CA ASN A 214 4.94 19.09 -14.16
C ASN A 214 4.97 20.07 -12.99
N SER A 215 5.46 19.63 -11.85
CA SER A 215 5.54 20.48 -10.65
C SER A 215 6.63 21.56 -10.70
N LEU A 216 7.53 21.56 -11.71
CA LEU A 216 8.62 22.52 -11.80
C LEU A 216 8.22 23.85 -12.41
N ASP A 217 7.15 23.89 -13.20
CA ASP A 217 6.63 25.12 -13.81
C ASP A 217 5.43 25.73 -13.07
N GLY A 218 5.10 25.14 -11.92
CA GLY A 218 3.98 25.52 -11.04
C GLY A 218 2.87 24.50 -11.08
N THR A 219 1.78 24.77 -10.37
CA THR A 219 0.61 23.87 -10.35
C THR A 219 -0.55 24.59 -11.01
N ASP A 220 -1.12 24.01 -12.05
CA ASP A 220 -2.29 24.54 -12.74
C ASP A 220 -3.49 24.69 -11.81
N ALA A 221 -4.28 25.73 -12.03
CA ALA A 221 -5.46 25.99 -11.23
C ALA A 221 -6.44 24.80 -11.26
N GLY A 222 -6.85 24.35 -10.08
CA GLY A 222 -7.79 23.24 -9.93
C GLY A 222 -7.16 21.85 -10.00
N LYS A 223 -5.87 21.72 -10.31
CA LYS A 223 -5.14 20.45 -10.27
C LYS A 223 -4.44 20.22 -8.93
N LEU A 224 -4.17 18.97 -8.61
CA LEU A 224 -3.36 18.56 -7.45
C LEU A 224 -1.89 18.50 -7.85
N ASN A 225 -1.00 19.01 -7.01
CA ASN A 225 0.41 18.66 -7.09
C ASN A 225 0.63 17.36 -6.30
N LEU A 226 1.05 16.30 -6.99
CA LEU A 226 1.32 15.01 -6.34
C LEU A 226 2.71 14.95 -5.69
N TRP A 227 3.62 15.88 -6.01
CA TRP A 227 4.94 15.97 -5.38
C TRP A 227 4.99 17.04 -4.29
N THR A 228 5.98 16.94 -3.40
CA THR A 228 6.31 18.00 -2.44
C THR A 228 7.21 19.06 -3.09
N TYR A 229 7.65 20.03 -2.28
CA TYR A 229 8.54 21.12 -2.68
C TYR A 229 9.86 20.68 -3.32
N ASP A 230 10.30 19.46 -3.11
CA ASP A 230 11.54 18.92 -3.66
C ASP A 230 11.38 18.24 -5.02
N ASN A 231 10.15 18.16 -5.54
CA ASN A 231 9.79 17.52 -6.81
C ASN A 231 10.22 16.04 -6.92
N TYR A 232 10.52 15.44 -5.76
CA TYR A 232 11.02 14.09 -5.61
C TYR A 232 10.07 13.25 -4.75
N HIS A 233 9.74 13.73 -3.54
CA HIS A 233 8.84 13.03 -2.64
C HIS A 233 7.38 13.37 -2.91
N ALA A 234 6.49 12.50 -2.52
CA ALA A 234 5.06 12.73 -2.72
C ALA A 234 4.49 13.74 -1.71
N SER A 235 3.53 14.53 -2.16
CA SER A 235 2.65 15.33 -1.31
C SER A 235 1.66 14.44 -0.54
N VAL A 236 0.81 15.04 0.28
CA VAL A 236 -0.33 14.34 0.90
C VAL A 236 -1.17 13.64 -0.16
N ALA A 237 -1.56 14.35 -1.24
CA ALA A 237 -2.39 13.79 -2.30
C ALA A 237 -1.69 12.61 -3.03
N GLY A 238 -0.39 12.73 -3.27
CA GLY A 238 0.40 11.66 -3.91
C GLY A 238 0.51 10.41 -3.04
N TYR A 239 0.79 10.54 -1.74
CA TYR A 239 0.80 9.40 -0.82
C TYR A 239 -0.58 8.81 -0.59
N TYR A 240 -1.62 9.65 -0.56
CA TYR A 240 -3.00 9.19 -0.45
C TYR A 240 -3.39 8.33 -1.65
N LEU A 241 -3.13 8.79 -2.89
CA LEU A 241 -3.34 8.00 -4.10
C LEU A 241 -2.57 6.67 -4.07
N LYS A 242 -1.29 6.70 -3.65
CA LYS A 242 -0.50 5.49 -3.45
C LYS A 242 -1.17 4.53 -2.45
N GLY A 243 -1.62 5.04 -1.31
CA GLY A 243 -2.34 4.25 -0.29
C GLY A 243 -3.59 3.58 -0.85
N LEU A 244 -4.41 4.30 -1.64
CA LEU A 244 -5.60 3.75 -2.31
C LEU A 244 -5.27 2.64 -3.30
N VAL A 245 -4.19 2.80 -4.09
CA VAL A 245 -3.75 1.78 -5.05
C VAL A 245 -3.28 0.53 -4.32
N VAL A 246 -2.50 0.68 -3.24
CA VAL A 246 -2.07 -0.43 -2.40
C VAL A 246 -3.27 -1.12 -1.75
N PHE A 247 -4.22 -0.35 -1.20
CA PHE A 247 -5.44 -0.89 -0.60
C PHE A 247 -6.20 -1.78 -1.57
N GLY A 248 -6.53 -1.26 -2.76
CA GLY A 248 -7.27 -2.04 -3.76
C GLY A 248 -6.49 -3.24 -4.28
N ALA A 249 -5.16 -3.13 -4.48
CA ALA A 249 -4.33 -4.22 -4.95
C ALA A 249 -4.23 -5.40 -3.96
N LEU A 250 -4.22 -5.13 -2.65
CA LEU A 250 -4.10 -6.16 -1.62
C LEU A 250 -5.45 -6.74 -1.21
N THR A 251 -6.50 -5.91 -1.15
CA THR A 251 -7.82 -6.33 -0.65
C THR A 251 -8.81 -6.71 -1.75
N LEU A 252 -8.53 -6.33 -3.00
CA LEU A 252 -9.43 -6.43 -4.15
C LEU A 252 -10.75 -5.65 -3.96
N GLN A 253 -10.79 -4.76 -2.96
CA GLN A 253 -11.91 -3.85 -2.76
C GLN A 253 -11.79 -2.64 -3.70
N ASP A 254 -12.93 -2.12 -4.10
CA ASP A 254 -13.00 -0.86 -4.85
C ASP A 254 -12.62 0.31 -3.93
N PRO A 255 -11.57 1.09 -4.24
CA PRO A 255 -11.20 2.24 -3.42
C PRO A 255 -12.35 3.24 -3.20
N ARG A 256 -13.29 3.35 -4.14
CA ARG A 256 -14.46 4.23 -4.03
C ARG A 256 -15.44 3.79 -2.95
N SER A 257 -15.34 2.55 -2.45
CA SER A 257 -16.15 2.06 -1.33
C SER A 257 -15.83 2.79 -0.01
N LEU A 258 -14.69 3.48 0.07
CA LEU A 258 -14.31 4.32 1.20
C LEU A 258 -15.20 5.57 1.27
N GLY A 259 -15.55 6.13 0.10
CA GLY A 259 -16.47 7.26 -0.02
C GLY A 259 -15.85 8.62 0.22
N GLY A 260 -16.54 9.68 -0.21
CA GLY A 260 -16.02 11.06 -0.17
C GLY A 260 -15.72 11.62 1.22
N ASN A 261 -16.10 10.95 2.28
CA ASN A 261 -15.79 11.27 3.68
C ASN A 261 -14.82 10.25 4.28
N GLU A 262 -13.95 9.70 3.45
CA GLU A 262 -12.88 8.84 3.89
C GLU A 262 -12.02 9.56 4.92
N CYS A 263 -11.79 8.91 6.08
CA CYS A 263 -11.23 9.58 7.26
C CYS A 263 -9.80 10.08 7.03
N SER A 264 -8.96 9.31 6.37
CA SER A 264 -7.55 9.68 6.20
C SER A 264 -7.38 10.89 5.29
N GLY A 265 -8.12 10.96 4.20
CA GLY A 265 -8.10 12.09 3.29
C GLY A 265 -8.56 13.36 3.99
N PHE A 266 -9.68 13.27 4.73
CA PHE A 266 -10.22 14.41 5.50
C PHE A 266 -9.23 14.88 6.59
N GLU A 267 -8.71 13.96 7.41
CA GLU A 267 -7.76 14.29 8.50
C GLU A 267 -6.44 14.87 7.98
N LEU A 268 -6.05 14.49 6.76
CA LEU A 268 -4.85 15.00 6.09
C LEU A 268 -5.11 16.28 5.25
N GLY A 269 -6.33 16.82 5.28
CA GLY A 269 -6.67 18.10 4.68
C GLY A 269 -7.07 18.04 3.21
N LEU A 270 -7.40 16.86 2.67
CA LEU A 270 -7.98 16.74 1.34
C LEU A 270 -9.47 17.09 1.37
N SER A 271 -9.95 17.81 0.37
CA SER A 271 -11.37 18.10 0.20
C SER A 271 -12.12 16.87 -0.35
N VAL A 272 -13.45 16.80 -0.11
CA VAL A 272 -14.29 15.72 -0.63
C VAL A 272 -14.16 15.53 -2.17
N PRO A 273 -14.16 16.59 -2.99
CA PRO A 273 -13.90 16.41 -4.43
C PRO A 273 -12.54 15.81 -4.76
N GLN A 274 -11.49 16.19 -4.02
CA GLN A 274 -10.14 15.63 -4.20
C GLN A 274 -10.08 14.15 -3.82
N ILE A 275 -10.68 13.77 -2.68
CA ILE A 275 -10.79 12.39 -2.22
C ILE A 275 -11.48 11.54 -3.30
N LYS A 276 -12.69 11.94 -3.74
CA LYS A 276 -13.45 11.21 -4.77
C LYS A 276 -12.69 11.09 -6.10
N ALA A 277 -11.99 12.14 -6.51
CA ALA A 277 -11.21 12.12 -7.75
C ALA A 277 -10.04 11.12 -7.65
N LEU A 278 -9.32 11.09 -6.52
CA LEU A 278 -8.21 10.16 -6.30
C LEU A 278 -8.69 8.71 -6.15
N GLU A 279 -9.81 8.47 -5.48
CA GLU A 279 -10.47 7.15 -5.41
C GLU A 279 -10.86 6.65 -6.81
N GLN A 280 -11.45 7.51 -7.64
CA GLN A 280 -11.80 7.17 -9.02
C GLN A 280 -10.57 6.81 -9.85
N VAL A 281 -9.49 7.60 -9.74
CA VAL A 281 -8.22 7.32 -10.42
C VAL A 281 -7.65 5.96 -10.01
N ALA A 282 -7.62 5.68 -8.70
CA ALA A 282 -7.13 4.41 -8.18
C ALA A 282 -7.96 3.23 -8.71
N TYR A 283 -9.29 3.32 -8.66
CA TYR A 283 -10.18 2.31 -9.23
C TYR A 283 -9.93 2.07 -10.71
N GLU A 284 -9.90 3.14 -11.52
CA GLU A 284 -9.68 3.07 -12.96
C GLU A 284 -8.34 2.43 -13.33
N GLN A 285 -7.31 2.63 -12.50
CA GLN A 285 -6.02 1.99 -12.71
C GLN A 285 -6.06 0.51 -12.31
N LEU A 286 -6.61 0.21 -11.14
CA LEU A 286 -6.61 -1.14 -10.58
C LEU A 286 -7.42 -2.12 -11.43
N LYS A 287 -8.59 -1.73 -11.95
CA LYS A 287 -9.44 -2.61 -12.78
C LYS A 287 -8.75 -3.13 -14.05
N LEU A 288 -7.63 -2.54 -14.47
CA LEU A 288 -6.87 -3.00 -15.63
C LEU A 288 -6.04 -4.27 -15.33
N SER A 289 -5.67 -4.49 -14.06
CA SER A 289 -4.73 -5.55 -13.68
C SER A 289 -5.21 -6.40 -12.50
N TYR A 290 -6.26 -5.97 -11.80
CA TYR A 290 -6.80 -6.64 -10.62
C TYR A 290 -8.30 -6.90 -10.77
N PRO A 291 -8.81 -8.05 -10.28
CA PRO A 291 -10.24 -8.37 -10.29
C PRO A 291 -10.98 -7.60 -9.18
N ILE A 292 -10.97 -6.26 -9.26
CA ILE A 292 -11.62 -5.39 -8.29
C ILE A 292 -13.12 -5.64 -8.29
N LYS A 293 -13.70 -5.86 -7.11
CA LYS A 293 -15.15 -5.96 -6.92
C LYS A 293 -15.72 -4.54 -6.87
N PRO A 294 -16.54 -4.14 -7.87
CA PRO A 294 -17.13 -2.79 -7.86
C PRO A 294 -17.94 -2.54 -6.59
N ALA A 295 -17.79 -1.35 -6.02
CA ALA A 295 -18.60 -0.93 -4.88
C ALA A 295 -20.07 -0.78 -5.28
N PRO A 296 -21.04 -1.11 -4.40
CA PRO A 296 -22.42 -0.74 -4.61
C PRO A 296 -22.58 0.77 -4.76
N LEU A 297 -23.41 1.22 -5.70
CA LEU A 297 -23.60 2.65 -6.00
C LEU A 297 -24.06 3.46 -4.77
N GLU A 298 -24.83 2.87 -3.90
CA GLU A 298 -25.26 3.45 -2.62
C GLU A 298 -24.09 3.82 -1.68
N ASN A 299 -23.02 3.04 -1.71
CA ASN A 299 -21.82 3.32 -0.90
C ASN A 299 -20.98 4.47 -1.47
N LEU A 300 -21.14 4.77 -2.77
CA LEU A 300 -20.44 5.89 -3.42
C LEU A 300 -21.05 7.25 -3.05
N ALA A 301 -22.26 7.27 -2.51
CA ALA A 301 -23.02 8.46 -2.16
C ALA A 301 -22.93 8.85 -0.68
N LEU A 302 -22.30 8.04 0.18
CA LEU A 302 -22.27 8.28 1.62
C LEU A 302 -21.50 9.56 1.97
N GLU A 303 -22.24 10.54 2.44
CA GLU A 303 -21.74 11.83 2.97
C GLU A 303 -21.94 11.85 4.49
N SER A 304 -20.95 11.51 5.28
CA SER A 304 -20.97 11.82 6.71
C SER A 304 -19.60 11.74 7.37
N PRO A 305 -19.07 12.88 7.87
CA PRO A 305 -17.79 12.94 8.60
C PRO A 305 -17.83 12.29 9.98
N GLN A 306 -18.98 11.84 10.46
CA GLN A 306 -19.17 11.35 11.85
C GLN A 306 -18.44 10.03 12.16
N ARG A 307 -17.92 9.31 11.16
CA ARG A 307 -17.18 8.06 11.35
C ARG A 307 -15.70 8.23 11.68
N CYS A 308 -15.15 9.40 11.50
CA CYS A 308 -13.69 9.63 11.58
C CYS A 308 -13.17 9.93 12.97
N LEU A 309 -14.04 10.15 13.93
CA LEU A 309 -13.62 10.37 15.33
C LEU A 309 -13.39 9.01 15.99
N PRO A 310 -12.25 8.82 16.72
CA PRO A 310 -12.08 7.64 17.54
C PRO A 310 -13.26 7.53 18.52
N ALA A 311 -13.83 6.34 18.65
CA ALA A 311 -14.75 6.05 19.74
C ALA A 311 -14.02 6.41 21.04
N ARG A 312 -14.51 7.44 21.74
CA ARG A 312 -13.98 7.88 23.03
C ARG A 312 -14.26 6.84 24.10
#